data_cefc20b819e3fa60b4e1bca1153d844e
#
_entry.id   cefc20b819e3fa60b4e1bca1153d844e
#
_cell.length_a   1.000
_cell.length_b   1.000
_cell.length_c   1.000
_cell.angle_alpha   90.00
_cell.angle_beta   90.00
_cell.angle_gamma   90.00
#
_symmetry.space_group_name_H-M   'P 1'
#
loop_
_entity.id
_entity.type
_entity.pdbx_description
1 polymer ?
#
loop_
_entity_poly.entity_id
_entity_poly.type
_entity_poly.pdbx_seq_one_letter_code
_entity_poly.pdbx_strand_id
1 'polypeptide(L)'
;LMLPYGLNQKVEFEKGFGPKLGEVNIDEMSKLDEVDFVKKIHPVYKAIKKVSTNNLIKNRNMIGFVGAPWTLLVYIINQQSPKKNLKKNFFKDNFLINRILSILEKFLKIHIKNQIDNGANVIQIFDSWAGLLEEKDLPNYVYSPTLNLVNYIKTLNTPVICFPREIK
;
A
#
# COMPACT_ATOMS: atom_id res chain seq x y z
N LEU A 1 -1.18 -3.77 5.16
CA LEU A 1 -0.35 -3.09 6.19
C LEU A 1 1.12 -3.52 6.20
N MET A 2 1.51 -4.38 5.25
CA MET A 2 2.92 -4.78 5.13
C MET A 2 3.84 -3.59 4.81
N LEU A 3 3.33 -2.61 4.05
CA LEU A 3 4.13 -1.45 3.70
C LEU A 3 4.49 -0.56 4.92
N PRO A 4 3.55 -0.10 5.76
CA PRO A 4 3.89 0.61 6.99
C PRO A 4 4.86 -0.18 7.89
N TYR A 5 4.64 -1.49 8.04
CA TYR A 5 5.57 -2.35 8.77
C TYR A 5 6.96 -2.37 8.14
N GLY A 6 7.04 -2.53 6.81
CA GLY A 6 8.31 -2.46 6.07
C GLY A 6 9.04 -1.13 6.24
N LEU A 7 8.28 -0.04 6.36
CA LEU A 7 8.75 1.33 6.58
C LEU A 7 9.07 1.65 8.06
N ASN A 8 9.26 0.65 8.90
CA ASN A 8 9.58 0.76 10.32
C ASN A 8 8.47 1.32 11.22
N GLN A 9 7.27 1.57 10.70
CA GLN A 9 6.16 1.92 11.58
C GLN A 9 5.71 0.66 12.35
N LYS A 10 5.53 0.80 13.66
CA LYS A 10 5.02 -0.28 14.50
C LYS A 10 3.62 -0.66 14.04
N VAL A 11 3.35 -1.96 13.86
CA VAL A 11 2.04 -2.50 13.50
C VAL A 11 1.69 -3.62 14.46
N GLU A 12 0.59 -3.48 15.16
CA GLU A 12 0.04 -4.45 16.10
C GLU A 12 -1.40 -4.77 15.72
N PHE A 13 -1.86 -5.95 16.08
CA PHE A 13 -3.26 -6.35 15.89
C PHE A 13 -3.94 -6.49 17.24
N GLU A 14 -4.94 -5.68 17.48
CA GLU A 14 -5.74 -5.70 18.71
C GLU A 14 -7.06 -6.43 18.47
N LYS A 15 -7.37 -7.43 19.30
CA LYS A 15 -8.59 -8.24 19.18
C LYS A 15 -9.84 -7.36 19.24
N GLY A 16 -10.68 -7.43 18.22
CA GLY A 16 -11.92 -6.64 18.10
C GLY A 16 -11.73 -5.22 17.53
N PHE A 17 -10.51 -4.73 17.44
CA PHE A 17 -10.22 -3.39 16.90
C PHE A 17 -9.49 -3.41 15.53
N GLY A 18 -8.76 -4.48 15.24
CA GLY A 18 -7.99 -4.62 14.01
C GLY A 18 -6.58 -4.04 14.14
N PRO A 19 -5.99 -3.54 13.04
CA PRO A 19 -4.64 -3.05 13.05
C PRO A 19 -4.52 -1.70 13.77
N LYS A 20 -3.48 -1.58 14.60
CA LYS A 20 -3.07 -0.38 15.30
C LYS A 20 -1.63 -0.06 14.90
N LEU A 21 -1.38 1.17 14.47
CA LEU A 21 -0.07 1.61 14.04
C LEU A 21 0.52 2.57 15.09
N GLY A 22 1.83 2.50 15.27
CA GLY A 22 2.56 3.46 16.09
C GLY A 22 2.63 4.84 15.44
N GLU A 23 3.30 5.77 16.12
CA GLU A 23 3.56 7.09 15.57
C GLU A 23 4.38 6.99 14.28
N VAL A 24 4.15 7.95 13.39
CA VAL A 24 4.89 8.05 12.14
C VAL A 24 6.20 8.82 12.37
N ASN A 25 7.31 8.18 12.02
CA ASN A 25 8.62 8.85 11.96
C ASN A 25 9.05 9.01 10.49
N ILE A 26 8.72 10.17 9.91
CA ILE A 26 9.00 10.45 8.50
C ILE A 26 10.49 10.48 8.18
N ASP A 27 11.31 10.98 9.09
CA ASP A 27 12.74 11.09 8.84
C ASP A 27 13.39 9.70 8.82
N GLU A 28 12.92 8.78 9.65
CA GLU A 28 13.32 7.38 9.61
C GLU A 28 12.83 6.71 8.32
N MET A 29 11.55 6.89 7.97
CA MET A 29 10.99 6.33 6.73
C MET A 29 11.72 6.83 5.48
N SER A 30 12.09 8.11 5.44
CA SER A 30 12.75 8.72 4.28
C SER A 30 14.20 8.26 4.07
N LYS A 31 14.87 7.88 5.16
CA LYS A 31 16.27 7.38 5.15
C LYS A 31 16.36 5.87 4.97
N LEU A 32 15.24 5.18 4.96
CA LEU A 32 15.23 3.72 4.87
C LEU A 32 15.83 3.26 3.53
N ASP A 33 16.76 2.33 3.62
CA ASP A 33 17.34 1.67 2.46
C ASP A 33 16.36 0.66 1.85
N GLU A 34 16.41 0.51 0.54
CA GLU A 34 15.53 -0.40 -0.21
C GLU A 34 15.81 -1.87 0.12
N VAL A 35 17.08 -2.21 0.35
CA VAL A 35 17.49 -3.57 0.70
C VAL A 35 16.94 -3.95 2.07
N ASP A 36 17.03 -3.06 3.05
CA ASP A 36 16.49 -3.28 4.39
C ASP A 36 14.97 -3.41 4.38
N PHE A 37 14.28 -2.56 3.60
CA PHE A 37 12.84 -2.70 3.39
C PHE A 37 12.47 -4.07 2.82
N VAL A 38 13.12 -4.48 1.72
CA VAL A 38 12.87 -5.78 1.08
C VAL A 38 13.17 -6.93 2.02
N LYS A 39 14.27 -6.87 2.76
CA LYS A 39 14.67 -7.87 3.75
C LYS A 39 13.60 -8.04 4.83
N LYS A 40 13.06 -6.94 5.33
CA LYS A 40 12.07 -6.94 6.41
C LYS A 40 10.75 -7.61 6.01
N ILE A 41 10.29 -7.41 4.77
CA ILE A 41 9.05 -8.01 4.26
C ILE A 41 9.27 -9.23 3.35
N HIS A 42 10.51 -9.72 3.27
CA HIS A 42 10.88 -10.91 2.48
C HIS A 42 10.02 -12.16 2.73
N PRO A 43 9.53 -12.45 3.95
CA PRO A 43 8.63 -13.58 4.16
C PRO A 43 7.39 -13.57 3.26
N VAL A 44 6.87 -12.39 2.91
CA VAL A 44 5.73 -12.23 1.98
C VAL A 44 6.14 -12.73 0.59
N TYR A 45 7.30 -12.34 0.10
CA TYR A 45 7.78 -12.74 -1.23
C TYR A 45 8.06 -14.24 -1.30
N LYS A 46 8.63 -14.81 -0.23
CA LYS A 46 8.79 -16.27 -0.12
C LYS A 46 7.44 -17.01 -0.16
N ALA A 47 6.43 -16.48 0.50
CA ALA A 47 5.09 -17.06 0.48
C ALA A 47 4.49 -17.04 -0.93
N ILE A 48 4.58 -15.90 -1.64
CA ILE A 48 4.14 -15.76 -3.02
C ILE A 48 4.86 -16.79 -3.91
N LYS A 49 6.19 -16.87 -3.80
CA LYS A 49 7.00 -17.82 -4.57
C LYS A 49 6.57 -19.25 -4.32
N LYS A 50 6.40 -19.64 -3.06
CA LYS A 50 5.98 -20.99 -2.67
C LYS A 50 4.60 -21.34 -3.22
N VAL A 51 3.68 -20.39 -3.22
CA VAL A 51 2.33 -20.60 -3.77
C VAL A 51 2.38 -20.67 -5.30
N SER A 52 3.02 -19.70 -5.95
CA SER A 52 3.06 -19.61 -7.43
C SER A 52 3.76 -20.80 -8.10
N THR A 53 4.68 -21.47 -7.40
CA THR A 53 5.37 -22.68 -7.90
C THR A 53 4.69 -23.99 -7.51
N ASN A 54 3.57 -23.95 -6.79
CA ASN A 54 2.86 -25.16 -6.38
C ASN A 54 2.12 -25.80 -7.55
N ASN A 55 2.34 -27.08 -7.79
CA ASN A 55 1.73 -27.82 -8.88
C ASN A 55 0.18 -27.87 -8.82
N LEU A 56 -0.40 -27.78 -7.63
CA LEU A 56 -1.85 -27.75 -7.42
C LEU A 56 -2.54 -26.51 -8.04
N ILE A 57 -1.78 -25.44 -8.25
CA ILE A 57 -2.31 -24.18 -8.81
C ILE A 57 -1.68 -23.84 -10.16
N LYS A 58 -1.02 -24.78 -10.83
CA LYS A 58 -0.28 -24.56 -12.08
C LYS A 58 -1.10 -23.83 -13.18
N ASN A 59 -2.41 -24.02 -13.19
CA ASN A 59 -3.34 -23.41 -14.14
C ASN A 59 -4.13 -22.24 -13.55
N ARG A 60 -3.64 -21.64 -12.46
CA ARG A 60 -4.29 -20.50 -11.81
C ARG A 60 -3.35 -19.29 -11.83
N ASN A 61 -3.94 -18.11 -11.92
CA ASN A 61 -3.20 -16.87 -11.76
C ASN A 61 -3.03 -16.54 -10.28
N MET A 62 -1.83 -16.06 -9.94
CA MET A 62 -1.53 -15.52 -8.61
C MET A 62 -1.76 -14.02 -8.61
N ILE A 63 -2.73 -13.55 -7.85
CA ILE A 63 -2.99 -12.12 -7.68
C ILE A 63 -2.14 -11.63 -6.50
N GLY A 64 -1.14 -10.79 -6.80
CA GLY A 64 -0.48 -9.98 -5.81
C GLY A 64 -1.35 -8.75 -5.48
N PHE A 65 -1.20 -8.17 -4.28
CA PHE A 65 -2.01 -7.00 -3.95
C PHE A 65 -1.28 -6.01 -3.06
N VAL A 66 -1.73 -4.75 -3.14
CA VAL A 66 -1.25 -3.65 -2.31
C VAL A 66 -2.41 -2.74 -1.91
N GLY A 67 -2.25 -2.05 -0.79
CA GLY A 67 -3.10 -0.90 -0.51
C GLY A 67 -2.73 0.28 -1.42
N ALA A 68 -3.72 1.01 -1.90
CA ALA A 68 -3.48 2.25 -2.64
C ALA A 68 -2.76 3.30 -1.77
N PRO A 69 -2.05 4.27 -2.37
CA PRO A 69 -1.35 5.31 -1.63
C PRO A 69 -2.24 6.03 -0.62
N TRP A 70 -3.47 6.41 -1.02
CA TRP A 70 -4.42 7.04 -0.13
C TRP A 70 -4.82 6.15 1.05
N THR A 71 -5.20 4.91 0.79
CA THR A 71 -5.54 3.96 1.86
C THR A 71 -4.40 3.78 2.87
N LEU A 72 -3.16 3.68 2.39
CA LEU A 72 -1.99 3.55 3.28
C LEU A 72 -1.72 4.83 4.07
N LEU A 73 -1.84 5.99 3.43
CA LEU A 73 -1.73 7.30 4.07
C LEU A 73 -2.73 7.42 5.23
N VAL A 74 -3.99 7.03 4.99
CA VAL A 74 -5.03 7.03 6.02
C VAL A 74 -4.63 6.17 7.23
N TYR A 75 -4.17 4.95 7.00
CA TYR A 75 -3.71 4.10 8.10
C TYR A 75 -2.51 4.68 8.85
N ILE A 76 -1.53 5.24 8.14
CA ILE A 76 -0.31 5.81 8.72
C ILE A 76 -0.66 6.98 9.64
N ILE A 77 -1.47 7.94 9.18
CA ILE A 77 -1.81 9.15 9.94
C ILE A 77 -2.85 8.87 11.03
N ASN A 78 -3.87 8.07 10.72
CA ASN A 78 -4.91 7.72 11.70
C ASN A 78 -4.42 6.73 12.75
N GLN A 79 -3.31 6.02 12.48
CA GLN A 79 -2.76 4.96 13.31
C GLN A 79 -3.70 3.76 13.55
N GLN A 80 -4.86 3.77 12.91
CA GLN A 80 -5.88 2.72 12.97
C GLN A 80 -6.83 2.82 11.79
N SER A 81 -7.73 1.86 11.67
CA SER A 81 -8.85 1.97 10.71
C SER A 81 -9.68 3.22 11.01
N PRO A 82 -9.97 4.06 10.00
CA PRO A 82 -10.76 5.28 10.19
C PRO A 82 -12.23 5.01 10.51
N LYS A 83 -12.69 3.75 10.31
CA LYS A 83 -14.10 3.35 10.37
C LYS A 83 -14.95 4.17 9.37
N LYS A 84 -15.47 5.34 9.80
CA LYS A 84 -16.28 6.23 8.93
C LYS A 84 -15.70 7.63 8.78
N ASN A 85 -14.70 8.00 9.57
CA ASN A 85 -14.19 9.37 9.62
C ASN A 85 -12.67 9.40 9.68
N LEU A 86 -12.09 10.37 8.98
CA LEU A 86 -10.68 10.71 9.11
C LEU A 86 -10.43 11.36 10.47
N LYS A 87 -9.20 11.24 10.97
CA LYS A 87 -8.75 11.92 12.17
C LYS A 87 -8.98 13.43 12.06
N LYS A 88 -9.46 14.06 13.12
CA LYS A 88 -9.60 15.52 13.17
C LYS A 88 -8.27 16.16 12.78
N ASN A 89 -8.31 17.14 11.90
CA ASN A 89 -7.11 17.80 11.36
C ASN A 89 -6.22 16.91 10.47
N PHE A 90 -6.77 15.87 9.81
CA PHE A 90 -6.02 15.00 8.91
C PHE A 90 -5.22 15.80 7.85
N PHE A 91 -5.84 16.83 7.26
CA PHE A 91 -5.25 17.68 6.22
C PHE A 91 -4.50 18.92 6.76
N LYS A 92 -4.20 18.97 8.07
CA LYS A 92 -3.57 20.16 8.66
C LYS A 92 -2.15 20.41 8.12
N ASP A 93 -1.43 19.35 7.77
CA ASP A 93 -0.05 19.43 7.29
C ASP A 93 0.09 18.79 5.91
N ASN A 94 -0.16 19.59 4.87
CA ASN A 94 -0.03 19.15 3.49
C ASN A 94 1.41 18.79 3.10
N PHE A 95 2.42 19.41 3.72
CA PHE A 95 3.81 19.06 3.47
C PHE A 95 4.12 17.64 3.96
N LEU A 96 3.67 17.32 5.16
CA LEU A 96 3.76 15.98 5.73
C LEU A 96 3.08 14.94 4.85
N ILE A 97 1.84 15.21 4.42
CA ILE A 97 1.07 14.33 3.54
C ILE A 97 1.82 14.04 2.25
N ASN A 98 2.32 15.07 1.58
CA ASN A 98 3.04 14.91 0.32
C ASN A 98 4.35 14.15 0.48
N ARG A 99 5.07 14.36 1.58
CA ARG A 99 6.27 13.55 1.91
C ARG A 99 5.91 12.07 2.10
N ILE A 100 4.85 11.77 2.85
CA ILE A 100 4.41 10.39 3.04
C ILE A 100 4.01 9.76 1.70
N LEU A 101 3.22 10.45 0.88
CA LEU A 101 2.80 9.93 -0.44
C LEU A 101 3.99 9.63 -1.34
N SER A 102 5.00 10.49 -1.36
CA SER A 102 6.23 10.25 -2.14
C SER A 102 6.99 9.01 -1.66
N ILE A 103 7.13 8.84 -0.34
CA ILE A 103 7.74 7.63 0.24
C ILE A 103 6.91 6.39 -0.11
N LEU A 104 5.59 6.47 0.04
CA LEU A 104 4.69 5.36 -0.29
C LEU A 104 4.80 4.97 -1.76
N GLU A 105 4.83 5.93 -2.68
CA GLU A 105 4.97 5.64 -4.12
C GLU A 105 6.27 4.87 -4.40
N LYS A 106 7.40 5.35 -3.86
CA LYS A 106 8.69 4.67 -4.00
C LYS A 106 8.62 3.21 -3.54
N PHE A 107 8.23 3.00 -2.29
CA PHE A 107 8.27 1.66 -1.70
C PHE A 107 7.14 0.74 -2.17
N LEU A 108 6.00 1.29 -2.63
CA LEU A 108 4.98 0.53 -3.34
C LEU A 108 5.51 -0.05 -4.65
N LYS A 109 6.23 0.75 -5.45
CA LYS A 109 6.87 0.26 -6.68
C LYS A 109 7.82 -0.90 -6.41
N ILE A 110 8.65 -0.79 -5.38
CA ILE A 110 9.58 -1.85 -4.95
C ILE A 110 8.79 -3.10 -4.51
N HIS A 111 7.76 -2.92 -3.69
CA HIS A 111 6.94 -4.04 -3.18
C HIS A 111 6.18 -4.74 -4.31
N ILE A 112 5.61 -4.00 -5.24
CA ILE A 112 4.92 -4.53 -6.42
C ILE A 112 5.88 -5.34 -7.28
N LYS A 113 7.05 -4.76 -7.62
CA LYS A 113 8.06 -5.46 -8.41
C LYS A 113 8.47 -6.79 -7.78
N ASN A 114 8.74 -6.79 -6.47
CA ASN A 114 9.11 -8.02 -5.76
C ASN A 114 7.97 -9.06 -5.74
N GLN A 115 6.70 -8.65 -5.67
CA GLN A 115 5.58 -9.59 -5.81
C GLN A 115 5.55 -10.23 -7.20
N ILE A 116 5.74 -9.43 -8.26
CA ILE A 116 5.77 -9.90 -9.65
C ILE A 116 6.97 -10.86 -9.87
N ASP A 117 8.17 -10.46 -9.46
CA ASP A 117 9.39 -11.27 -9.58
C ASP A 117 9.27 -12.61 -8.84
N ASN A 118 8.42 -12.71 -7.84
CA ASN A 118 8.16 -13.93 -7.09
C ASN A 118 6.92 -14.70 -7.56
N GLY A 119 6.26 -14.27 -8.65
CA GLY A 119 5.25 -15.06 -9.34
C GLY A 119 3.82 -14.53 -9.26
N ALA A 120 3.61 -13.28 -8.84
CA ALA A 120 2.33 -12.63 -9.04
C ALA A 120 2.13 -12.31 -10.53
N ASN A 121 1.00 -12.77 -11.11
CA ASN A 121 0.67 -12.56 -12.52
C ASN A 121 -0.24 -11.35 -12.75
N VAL A 122 -0.89 -10.88 -11.70
CA VAL A 122 -1.80 -9.73 -11.68
C VAL A 122 -1.56 -8.97 -10.40
N ILE A 123 -1.63 -7.65 -10.42
CA ILE A 123 -1.58 -6.82 -9.21
C ILE A 123 -2.94 -6.18 -8.98
N GLN A 124 -3.45 -6.31 -7.76
CA GLN A 124 -4.65 -5.60 -7.32
C GLN A 124 -4.32 -4.48 -6.35
N ILE A 125 -4.81 -3.27 -6.65
CA ILE A 125 -4.66 -2.08 -5.82
C ILE A 125 -5.97 -1.83 -5.11
N PHE A 126 -5.98 -1.99 -3.77
CA PHE A 126 -7.14 -1.76 -2.93
C PHE A 126 -7.15 -0.33 -2.39
N ASP A 127 -8.16 0.46 -2.75
CA ASP A 127 -8.38 1.76 -2.14
C ASP A 127 -9.65 1.77 -1.28
N SER A 128 -9.51 1.14 -0.11
CA SER A 128 -10.62 0.86 0.80
C SER A 128 -11.23 2.13 1.42
N TRP A 129 -10.53 3.26 1.37
CA TRP A 129 -10.93 4.49 2.01
C TRP A 129 -11.12 5.65 1.02
N ALA A 130 -11.20 5.37 -0.28
CA ALA A 130 -11.43 6.37 -1.32
C ALA A 130 -12.72 7.18 -1.08
N GLY A 131 -13.79 6.51 -0.68
CA GLY A 131 -15.08 7.15 -0.39
C GLY A 131 -15.12 8.06 0.86
N LEU A 132 -14.02 8.17 1.62
CA LEU A 132 -13.91 9.15 2.71
C LEU A 132 -13.52 10.56 2.21
N LEU A 133 -13.16 10.69 0.94
CA LEU A 133 -12.81 11.97 0.32
C LEU A 133 -14.02 12.65 -0.32
N GLU A 134 -13.99 13.97 -0.30
CA GLU A 134 -14.87 14.75 -1.15
C GLU A 134 -14.43 14.62 -2.62
N GLU A 135 -15.35 14.75 -3.55
CA GLU A 135 -15.09 14.60 -4.99
C GLU A 135 -13.92 15.48 -5.49
N LYS A 136 -13.83 16.72 -5.00
CA LYS A 136 -12.76 17.66 -5.35
C LYS A 136 -11.34 17.17 -5.00
N ASP A 137 -11.22 16.26 -4.02
CA ASP A 137 -9.94 15.77 -3.50
C ASP A 137 -9.51 14.44 -4.15
N LEU A 138 -10.46 13.73 -4.79
CA LEU A 138 -10.18 12.45 -5.46
C LEU A 138 -9.06 12.53 -6.51
N PRO A 139 -8.97 13.57 -7.36
CA PRO A 139 -7.89 13.66 -8.35
C PRO A 139 -6.50 13.65 -7.71
N ASN A 140 -6.32 14.34 -6.60
CA ASN A 140 -5.01 14.52 -5.96
C ASN A 140 -4.59 13.32 -5.10
N TYR A 141 -5.54 12.69 -4.41
CA TYR A 141 -5.22 11.67 -3.41
C TYR A 141 -5.51 10.24 -3.86
N VAL A 142 -6.43 10.05 -4.81
CA VAL A 142 -6.82 8.73 -5.31
C VAL A 142 -6.35 8.53 -6.74
N TYR A 143 -6.79 9.38 -7.68
CA TYR A 143 -6.59 9.09 -9.10
C TYR A 143 -5.13 9.25 -9.52
N SER A 144 -4.51 10.39 -9.26
CA SER A 144 -3.13 10.65 -9.69
C SER A 144 -2.13 9.68 -9.05
N PRO A 145 -2.11 9.46 -7.72
CA PRO A 145 -1.18 8.51 -7.12
C PRO A 145 -1.40 7.05 -7.58
N THR A 146 -2.67 6.65 -7.77
CA THR A 146 -2.98 5.32 -8.28
C THR A 146 -2.55 5.16 -9.74
N LEU A 147 -2.77 6.18 -10.58
CA LEU A 147 -2.34 6.18 -11.98
C LEU A 147 -0.82 6.04 -12.12
N ASN A 148 -0.04 6.69 -11.26
CA ASN A 148 1.42 6.52 -11.24
C ASN A 148 1.83 5.06 -11.02
N LEU A 149 1.15 4.37 -10.09
CA LEU A 149 1.40 2.94 -9.86
C LEU A 149 0.92 2.08 -11.04
N VAL A 150 -0.24 2.37 -11.60
CA VAL A 150 -0.77 1.67 -12.79
C VAL A 150 0.20 1.77 -13.96
N ASN A 151 0.69 2.97 -14.24
CA ASN A 151 1.66 3.19 -15.32
C ASN A 151 2.96 2.41 -15.05
N TYR A 152 3.46 2.41 -13.82
CA TYR A 152 4.62 1.61 -13.45
C TYR A 152 4.38 0.10 -13.64
N ILE A 153 3.24 -0.43 -13.18
CA ILE A 153 2.90 -1.87 -13.32
C ILE A 153 2.82 -2.25 -14.81
N LYS A 154 2.27 -1.38 -15.65
CA LYS A 154 2.22 -1.60 -17.10
C LYS A 154 3.61 -1.72 -17.73
N THR A 155 4.62 -0.97 -17.24
CA THR A 155 6.01 -1.13 -17.73
C THR A 155 6.60 -2.51 -17.40
N LEU A 156 6.02 -3.21 -16.41
CA LEU A 156 6.40 -4.58 -16.03
C LEU A 156 5.58 -5.65 -16.79
N ASN A 157 4.81 -5.26 -17.80
CA ASN A 157 3.94 -6.14 -18.60
C ASN A 157 2.96 -6.97 -17.73
N THR A 158 2.48 -6.39 -16.64
CA THR A 158 1.59 -7.07 -15.67
C THR A 158 0.22 -6.40 -15.67
N PRO A 159 -0.88 -7.19 -15.77
CA PRO A 159 -2.23 -6.67 -15.61
C PRO A 159 -2.46 -6.10 -14.21
N VAL A 160 -3.29 -5.04 -14.12
CA VAL A 160 -3.61 -4.38 -12.87
C VAL A 160 -5.12 -4.22 -12.69
N ILE A 161 -5.59 -4.47 -11.49
CA ILE A 161 -6.97 -4.26 -11.07
C ILE A 161 -6.98 -3.14 -10.04
N CYS A 162 -7.76 -2.09 -10.28
CA CYS A 162 -7.97 -1.02 -9.30
C CYS A 162 -9.33 -1.18 -8.64
N PHE A 163 -9.37 -1.07 -7.33
CA PHE A 163 -10.60 -1.20 -6.55
C PHE A 163 -10.77 0.00 -5.60
N PRO A 164 -11.17 1.17 -6.14
CA PRO A 164 -11.56 2.31 -5.31
C PRO A 164 -12.97 2.07 -4.76
N ARG A 165 -13.06 1.98 -3.44
CA ARG A 165 -14.30 1.64 -2.77
C ARG A 165 -15.12 2.89 -2.45
N GLU A 166 -16.47 2.80 -2.63
CA GLU A 166 -17.43 3.82 -2.21
C GLU A 166 -17.22 5.21 -2.86
N ILE A 167 -16.59 5.28 -4.05
CA ILE A 167 -16.60 6.48 -4.88
C ILE A 167 -17.99 6.60 -5.51
N LYS A 168 -18.59 7.79 -5.42
CA LYS A 168 -19.90 8.12 -6.01
C LYS A 168 -19.73 8.65 -7.42
#